data_ff947aa6ff6de03c28f288b0e02c36ef
#
_entry.id   ff947aa6ff6de03c28f288b0e02c36ef
#
_cell.length_a   1.000
_cell.length_b   1.000
_cell.length_c   1.000
_cell.angle_alpha   90.00
_cell.angle_beta   90.00
_cell.angle_gamma   90.00
#
_symmetry.space_group_name_H-M   'P 1'
#
loop_
_entity.id
_entity.type
_entity.pdbx_description
1 polymer ?
#
loop_
_entity_poly.entity_id
_entity_poly.type
_entity_poly.pdbx_seq_one_letter_code
_entity_poly.pdbx_strand_id
1 'polypeptide(L)'
;MKQQRQLVSFDWAIKRLLRSKANFDILEGFLSELLKDDIKILSILESESNRDFARQKSNRLDLKVANGKNEIIIIEIQYEHEYDYFQRILFSASMAVTEHLAEGSAYSEAVKVISINILYFDLGHGEDYVYRGQTVFTGMNRHDELTLSREQQLLYKQKSPCEIFPEYYLIKVNNFDNVARNTLDEWIYFLKNEEIKPGFRARGLQQAKKRLDIMKLSEAERLDYRRHSNDLHYQASMVESSYGLGKIEGREEGKNTALAQTAIKMFNRGISPEAIAEITGLTVEQIEKLIAGKNHVSDPATPFNPATRKPRTRKRPV
;
A
#
# COMPACT_ATOMS: atom_id res chain seq x y z
N MET A 1 0.86 -31.23 5.94
CA MET A 1 2.05 -30.94 5.10
C MET A 1 1.70 -29.70 4.29
N LYS A 2 2.45 -28.59 4.43
CA LYS A 2 2.29 -27.44 3.53
C LYS A 2 2.70 -27.91 2.14
N GLN A 3 1.80 -27.76 1.16
CA GLN A 3 2.07 -28.09 -0.23
C GLN A 3 3.26 -27.24 -0.70
N GLN A 4 4.27 -27.89 -1.27
CA GLN A 4 5.48 -27.19 -1.72
C GLN A 4 5.07 -26.24 -2.86
N ARG A 5 5.35 -24.94 -2.73
CA ARG A 5 5.05 -23.93 -3.76
C ARG A 5 5.68 -24.34 -5.08
N GLN A 6 4.88 -24.35 -6.14
CA GLN A 6 5.35 -24.74 -7.48
C GLN A 6 5.77 -23.54 -8.32
N LEU A 7 5.18 -22.38 -8.06
CA LEU A 7 5.44 -21.14 -8.79
C LEU A 7 6.08 -20.11 -7.88
N VAL A 8 6.88 -19.23 -8.46
CA VAL A 8 7.40 -18.06 -7.75
C VAL A 8 6.28 -17.06 -7.48
N SER A 9 6.45 -16.25 -6.43
CA SER A 9 5.52 -15.16 -6.12
C SER A 9 5.50 -14.13 -7.25
N PHE A 10 4.33 -13.51 -7.45
CA PHE A 10 4.16 -12.50 -8.50
C PHE A 10 5.04 -11.26 -8.23
N ASP A 11 5.24 -10.91 -6.96
CA ASP A 11 6.13 -9.82 -6.53
C ASP A 11 7.58 -10.06 -7.00
N TRP A 12 8.14 -11.24 -6.74
CA TRP A 12 9.47 -11.57 -7.22
C TRP A 12 9.52 -11.60 -8.76
N ALA A 13 8.47 -12.14 -9.40
CA ALA A 13 8.37 -12.22 -10.85
C ALA A 13 8.37 -10.82 -11.49
N ILE A 14 7.58 -9.87 -10.97
CA ILE A 14 7.55 -8.48 -11.44
C ILE A 14 8.94 -7.83 -11.34
N LYS A 15 9.61 -8.02 -10.22
CA LYS A 15 10.91 -7.39 -9.96
C LYS A 15 12.04 -7.98 -10.80
N ARG A 16 11.93 -9.24 -11.24
CA ARG A 16 13.03 -9.99 -11.88
C ARG A 16 12.73 -10.47 -13.29
N LEU A 17 11.62 -11.18 -13.49
CA LEU A 17 11.35 -11.88 -14.75
C LEU A 17 10.49 -11.06 -15.71
N LEU A 18 9.45 -10.37 -15.21
CA LEU A 18 8.46 -9.71 -16.05
C LEU A 18 8.94 -8.38 -16.62
N ARG A 19 10.13 -7.91 -16.23
CA ARG A 19 10.82 -6.77 -16.86
C ARG A 19 11.43 -7.10 -18.22
N SER A 20 11.54 -8.37 -18.57
CA SER A 20 12.02 -8.78 -19.90
C SER A 20 10.89 -8.75 -20.91
N LYS A 21 11.13 -8.18 -22.10
CA LYS A 21 10.17 -8.18 -23.24
C LYS A 21 9.65 -9.57 -23.58
N ALA A 22 10.47 -10.61 -23.39
CA ALA A 22 10.10 -12.00 -23.62
C ALA A 22 8.96 -12.49 -22.71
N ASN A 23 8.66 -11.78 -21.62
CA ASN A 23 7.67 -12.14 -20.61
C ASN A 23 6.51 -11.14 -20.52
N PHE A 24 6.45 -10.14 -21.41
CA PHE A 24 5.37 -9.14 -21.39
C PHE A 24 3.98 -9.75 -21.58
N ASP A 25 3.87 -10.85 -22.31
CA ASP A 25 2.63 -11.57 -22.52
C ASP A 25 1.94 -12.03 -21.21
N ILE A 26 2.70 -12.29 -20.15
CA ILE A 26 2.18 -12.62 -18.82
C ILE A 26 1.55 -11.36 -18.20
N LEU A 27 2.29 -10.26 -18.20
CA LEU A 27 1.85 -9.01 -17.61
C LEU A 27 0.71 -8.38 -18.42
N GLU A 28 0.80 -8.37 -19.75
CA GLU A 28 -0.28 -7.97 -20.65
C GLU A 28 -1.56 -8.76 -20.40
N GLY A 29 -1.42 -10.07 -20.15
CA GLY A 29 -2.55 -10.93 -19.81
C GLY A 29 -3.25 -10.47 -18.52
N PHE A 30 -2.51 -10.26 -17.44
CA PHE A 30 -3.05 -9.75 -16.19
C PHE A 30 -3.71 -8.38 -16.36
N LEU A 31 -3.02 -7.44 -16.99
CA LEU A 31 -3.52 -6.08 -17.21
C LEU A 31 -4.78 -6.08 -18.08
N SER A 32 -4.83 -6.91 -19.12
CA SER A 32 -5.99 -6.99 -20.00
C SER A 32 -7.21 -7.53 -19.27
N GLU A 33 -7.03 -8.52 -18.39
CA GLU A 33 -8.15 -9.07 -17.59
C GLU A 33 -8.65 -8.07 -16.55
N LEU A 34 -7.74 -7.29 -15.92
CA LEU A 34 -8.10 -6.29 -14.93
C LEU A 34 -8.79 -5.08 -15.56
N LEU A 35 -8.21 -4.53 -16.63
CA LEU A 35 -8.66 -3.28 -17.25
C LEU A 35 -9.80 -3.49 -18.28
N LYS A 36 -10.11 -4.76 -18.60
CA LYS A 36 -11.11 -5.14 -19.61
C LYS A 36 -10.82 -4.52 -20.99
N ASP A 37 -9.53 -4.49 -21.35
CA ASP A 37 -9.02 -3.88 -22.58
C ASP A 37 -7.83 -4.71 -23.10
N ASP A 38 -7.53 -4.63 -24.39
CA ASP A 38 -6.35 -5.32 -24.96
C ASP A 38 -5.07 -4.51 -24.70
N ILE A 39 -4.45 -4.74 -23.56
CA ILE A 39 -3.26 -4.02 -23.16
C ILE A 39 -2.02 -4.60 -23.83
N LYS A 40 -1.25 -3.71 -24.48
CA LYS A 40 0.06 -4.00 -25.02
C LYS A 40 1.11 -3.11 -24.38
N ILE A 41 2.18 -3.71 -23.87
CA ILE A 41 3.27 -3.00 -23.23
C ILE A 41 4.30 -2.61 -24.31
N LEU A 42 4.52 -1.31 -24.44
CA LEU A 42 5.54 -0.79 -25.35
C LEU A 42 6.92 -0.81 -24.71
N SER A 43 7.00 -0.32 -23.48
CA SER A 43 8.28 -0.20 -22.76
C SER A 43 8.07 -0.26 -21.24
N ILE A 44 9.12 -0.68 -20.55
CA ILE A 44 9.27 -0.48 -19.11
C ILE A 44 9.94 0.88 -18.93
N LEU A 45 9.36 1.67 -18.03
CA LEU A 45 9.88 2.97 -17.64
C LEU A 45 10.65 2.81 -16.33
N GLU A 46 11.93 3.20 -16.34
CA GLU A 46 12.68 3.29 -15.09
C GLU A 46 12.23 4.53 -14.33
N SER A 47 12.05 4.42 -13.01
CA SER A 47 11.80 5.60 -12.22
C SER A 47 13.11 6.39 -12.11
N GLU A 48 13.16 7.59 -12.68
CA GLU A 48 14.34 8.48 -12.61
C GLU A 48 14.66 8.94 -11.18
N SER A 49 13.76 8.74 -10.24
CA SER A 49 13.92 9.08 -8.81
C SER A 49 15.12 8.41 -8.12
N ASN A 50 15.92 7.61 -8.82
CA ASN A 50 17.12 6.95 -8.28
C ASN A 50 18.40 7.79 -8.32
N ARG A 51 18.46 8.97 -8.99
CA ARG A 51 19.73 9.69 -9.18
C ARG A 51 19.94 10.96 -8.37
N ASP A 52 18.90 11.75 -8.09
CA ASP A 52 19.13 13.10 -7.55
C ASP A 52 18.54 13.41 -6.18
N PHE A 53 17.76 12.51 -5.56
CA PHE A 53 17.11 12.76 -4.27
C PHE A 53 17.39 11.69 -3.22
N ALA A 54 18.67 11.48 -2.89
CA ALA A 54 19.08 10.63 -1.75
C ALA A 54 18.51 11.10 -0.38
N ARG A 55 17.73 12.19 -0.34
CA ARG A 55 17.09 12.76 0.86
C ARG A 55 15.55 12.74 0.83
N GLN A 56 14.92 12.42 -0.29
CA GLN A 56 13.47 12.24 -0.34
C GLN A 56 13.13 10.75 -0.20
N LYS A 57 12.04 10.43 0.51
CA LYS A 57 11.49 9.07 0.60
C LYS A 57 11.41 8.52 -0.83
N SER A 58 12.32 7.61 -1.18
CA SER A 58 12.35 7.01 -2.52
C SER A 58 11.07 6.21 -2.70
N ASN A 59 10.16 6.72 -3.51
CA ASN A 59 8.97 6.01 -3.91
C ASN A 59 9.41 4.96 -4.94
N ARG A 60 9.85 3.79 -4.46
CA ARG A 60 10.25 2.68 -5.31
C ARG A 60 8.99 2.00 -5.81
N LEU A 61 8.57 2.35 -7.02
CA LEU A 61 7.55 1.60 -7.73
C LEU A 61 8.10 0.22 -8.12
N ASP A 62 7.29 -0.82 -7.93
CA ASP A 62 7.71 -2.16 -8.33
C ASP A 62 7.83 -2.28 -9.84
N LEU A 63 6.89 -1.70 -10.59
CA LEU A 63 6.94 -1.63 -12.04
C LEU A 63 6.17 -0.42 -12.58
N LYS A 64 6.74 0.27 -13.58
CA LYS A 64 6.10 1.32 -14.36
C LYS A 64 6.25 1.00 -15.86
N VAL A 65 5.15 1.00 -16.59
CA VAL A 65 5.14 0.69 -18.04
C VAL A 65 4.33 1.69 -18.83
N ALA A 66 4.70 1.90 -20.09
CA ALA A 66 3.87 2.60 -21.08
C ALA A 66 3.14 1.59 -21.95
N ASN A 67 1.85 1.79 -22.19
CA ASN A 67 1.03 0.95 -23.05
C ASN A 67 0.86 1.55 -24.46
N GLY A 68 0.19 0.80 -25.35
CA GLY A 68 -0.07 1.21 -26.73
C GLY A 68 -0.97 2.43 -26.91
N LYS A 69 -1.65 2.88 -25.83
CA LYS A 69 -2.50 4.09 -25.80
C LYS A 69 -1.76 5.31 -25.23
N ASN A 70 -0.46 5.20 -25.02
CA ASN A 70 0.36 6.23 -24.34
C ASN A 70 -0.09 6.51 -22.91
N GLU A 71 -0.65 5.52 -22.22
CA GLU A 71 -0.98 5.61 -20.80
C GLU A 71 0.16 5.02 -19.97
N ILE A 72 0.37 5.56 -18.78
CA ILE A 72 1.35 5.06 -17.82
C ILE A 72 0.63 4.13 -16.82
N ILE A 73 1.06 2.89 -16.76
CA ILE A 73 0.54 1.93 -15.80
C ILE A 73 1.61 1.72 -14.73
N ILE A 74 1.22 1.95 -13.47
CA ILE A 74 2.03 1.71 -12.29
C ILE A 74 1.49 0.46 -11.62
N ILE A 75 2.37 -0.47 -11.25
CA ILE A 75 2.01 -1.65 -10.46
C ILE A 75 2.85 -1.63 -9.19
N GLU A 76 2.18 -1.68 -8.05
CA GLU A 76 2.77 -1.80 -6.72
C GLU A 76 2.22 -3.04 -6.02
N ILE A 77 3.10 -3.75 -5.30
CA ILE A 77 2.73 -4.91 -4.49
C ILE A 77 3.18 -4.64 -3.07
N GLN A 78 2.22 -4.58 -2.15
CA GLN A 78 2.47 -4.23 -0.77
C GLN A 78 1.99 -5.32 0.18
N TYR A 79 2.92 -5.79 1.04
CA TYR A 79 2.64 -6.79 2.07
C TYR A 79 2.38 -6.18 3.44
N GLU A 80 3.09 -5.11 3.74
CA GLU A 80 3.03 -4.46 5.05
C GLU A 80 1.91 -3.43 5.12
N HIS A 81 1.26 -3.36 6.27
CA HIS A 81 0.19 -2.40 6.52
C HIS A 81 0.77 -0.99 6.64
N GLU A 82 0.27 -0.07 5.80
CA GLU A 82 0.57 1.35 5.85
C GLU A 82 -0.72 2.15 6.06
N TYR A 83 -0.79 2.97 7.12
CA TYR A 83 -1.99 3.79 7.41
C TYR A 83 -2.18 4.94 6.43
N ASP A 84 -1.10 5.44 5.84
CA ASP A 84 -1.07 6.53 4.86
C ASP A 84 -1.00 6.02 3.40
N TYR A 85 -1.44 4.78 3.15
CA TYR A 85 -1.31 4.16 1.84
C TYR A 85 -2.11 4.88 0.75
N PHE A 86 -3.29 5.44 1.06
CA PHE A 86 -4.05 6.26 0.10
C PHE A 86 -3.27 7.52 -0.32
N GLN A 87 -2.59 8.17 0.62
CA GLN A 87 -1.73 9.32 0.31
C GLN A 87 -0.53 8.91 -0.52
N ARG A 88 0.03 7.73 -0.26
CA ARG A 88 1.15 7.18 -1.03
C ARG A 88 0.78 6.94 -2.49
N ILE A 89 -0.34 6.27 -2.77
CA ILE A 89 -0.77 6.01 -4.17
C ILE A 89 -1.13 7.29 -4.91
N LEU A 90 -1.73 8.27 -4.22
CA LEU A 90 -1.97 9.59 -4.78
C LEU A 90 -0.66 10.29 -5.16
N PHE A 91 0.34 10.26 -4.26
CA PHE A 91 1.66 10.84 -4.51
C PHE A 91 2.35 10.15 -5.70
N SER A 92 2.35 8.81 -5.76
CA SER A 92 2.94 8.02 -6.84
C SER A 92 2.33 8.37 -8.19
N ALA A 93 1.00 8.45 -8.27
CA ALA A 93 0.29 8.81 -9.49
C ALA A 93 0.59 10.25 -9.93
N SER A 94 0.63 11.20 -8.97
CA SER A 94 0.95 12.60 -9.23
C SER A 94 2.37 12.78 -9.76
N MET A 95 3.34 12.08 -9.16
CA MET A 95 4.73 12.06 -9.64
C MET A 95 4.82 11.52 -11.07
N ALA A 96 4.12 10.43 -11.39
CA ALA A 96 4.13 9.87 -12.73
C ALA A 96 3.56 10.85 -13.77
N VAL A 97 2.53 11.63 -13.43
CA VAL A 97 2.00 12.70 -14.32
C VAL A 97 3.07 13.77 -14.55
N THR A 98 3.71 14.25 -13.49
CA THR A 98 4.71 15.33 -13.59
C THR A 98 5.99 14.90 -14.30
N GLU A 99 6.46 13.67 -14.09
CA GLU A 99 7.65 13.12 -14.75
C GLU A 99 7.47 12.97 -16.27
N HIS A 100 6.22 12.83 -16.75
CA HIS A 100 5.93 12.63 -18.17
C HIS A 100 5.38 13.89 -18.86
N LEU A 101 5.30 15.01 -18.18
CA LEU A 101 4.96 16.30 -18.74
C LEU A 101 6.23 17.17 -18.79
N ALA A 102 6.83 17.32 -19.97
CA ALA A 102 8.04 18.10 -20.11
C ALA A 102 7.80 19.58 -19.77
N GLU A 103 8.84 20.26 -19.29
CA GLU A 103 8.80 21.68 -19.03
C GLU A 103 8.46 22.47 -20.32
N GLY A 104 7.45 23.32 -20.26
CA GLY A 104 6.98 24.08 -21.44
C GLY A 104 6.01 23.34 -22.35
N SER A 105 5.70 22.06 -22.10
CA SER A 105 4.67 21.34 -22.83
C SER A 105 3.26 21.85 -22.53
N ALA A 106 2.34 21.62 -23.48
CA ALA A 106 0.93 21.93 -23.26
C ALA A 106 0.32 20.96 -22.22
N TYR A 107 -0.57 21.45 -21.37
CA TYR A 107 -1.27 20.57 -20.39
C TYR A 107 -2.05 19.42 -21.03
N SER A 108 -2.45 19.57 -22.31
CA SER A 108 -3.09 18.50 -23.09
C SER A 108 -2.18 17.29 -23.36
N GLU A 109 -0.87 17.44 -23.15
CA GLU A 109 0.11 16.34 -23.27
C GLU A 109 0.25 15.52 -21.99
N ALA A 110 -0.43 15.93 -20.90
CA ALA A 110 -0.45 15.17 -19.67
C ALA A 110 -0.98 13.74 -19.94
N VAL A 111 -0.19 12.74 -19.56
CA VAL A 111 -0.52 11.33 -19.78
C VAL A 111 -1.48 10.82 -18.72
N LYS A 112 -2.42 9.94 -19.10
CA LYS A 112 -3.24 9.22 -18.14
C LYS A 112 -2.38 8.24 -17.36
N VAL A 113 -2.58 8.21 -16.04
CA VAL A 113 -1.93 7.27 -15.13
C VAL A 113 -2.95 6.26 -14.62
N ILE A 114 -2.62 4.96 -14.69
CA ILE A 114 -3.40 3.88 -14.10
C ILE A 114 -2.54 3.26 -13.00
N SER A 115 -2.98 3.42 -11.75
CA SER A 115 -2.28 2.90 -10.56
C SER A 115 -2.94 1.60 -10.11
N ILE A 116 -2.20 0.50 -10.18
CA ILE A 116 -2.64 -0.85 -9.79
C ILE A 116 -1.90 -1.25 -8.53
N ASN A 117 -2.63 -1.49 -7.46
CA ASN A 117 -2.11 -1.73 -6.13
C ASN A 117 -2.57 -3.11 -5.64
N ILE A 118 -1.64 -4.06 -5.54
CA ILE A 118 -1.87 -5.42 -5.10
C ILE A 118 -1.51 -5.49 -3.61
N LEU A 119 -2.53 -5.67 -2.76
CA LEU A 119 -2.42 -5.51 -1.31
C LEU A 119 -2.60 -6.85 -0.60
N TYR A 120 -1.62 -7.22 0.21
CA TYR A 120 -1.66 -8.38 1.09
C TYR A 120 -1.98 -8.00 2.55
N PHE A 121 -2.51 -6.81 2.75
CA PHE A 121 -3.04 -6.32 4.03
C PHE A 121 -4.44 -5.74 3.85
N ASP A 122 -5.13 -5.52 4.96
CA ASP A 122 -6.48 -4.93 4.92
C ASP A 122 -6.38 -3.39 4.90
N LEU A 123 -6.88 -2.79 3.81
CA LEU A 123 -6.92 -1.34 3.61
C LEU A 123 -8.36 -0.84 3.65
N GLY A 124 -8.67 -0.01 4.66
CA GLY A 124 -10.00 0.56 4.82
C GLY A 124 -11.09 -0.48 5.08
N HIS A 125 -12.35 -0.06 5.04
CA HIS A 125 -13.51 -0.92 5.22
C HIS A 125 -14.18 -1.21 3.87
N GLY A 126 -14.61 -2.44 3.66
CA GLY A 126 -15.31 -2.89 2.46
C GLY A 126 -15.18 -4.38 2.27
N GLU A 127 -16.19 -5.02 1.69
CA GLU A 127 -16.31 -6.47 1.58
C GLU A 127 -15.68 -7.04 0.29
N ASP A 128 -15.53 -6.19 -0.74
CA ASP A 128 -14.99 -6.61 -2.03
C ASP A 128 -13.46 -6.77 -1.97
N TYR A 129 -12.92 -7.50 -2.93
CA TYR A 129 -11.49 -7.72 -3.10
C TYR A 129 -10.89 -6.91 -4.25
N VAL A 130 -11.71 -6.27 -5.11
CA VAL A 130 -11.25 -5.36 -6.16
C VAL A 130 -12.05 -4.06 -6.10
N TYR A 131 -11.36 -2.95 -5.93
CA TYR A 131 -11.93 -1.60 -5.95
C TYR A 131 -11.36 -0.81 -7.10
N ARG A 132 -12.21 -0.06 -7.80
CA ARG A 132 -11.83 0.90 -8.83
C ARG A 132 -12.13 2.31 -8.36
N GLY A 133 -11.13 3.18 -8.40
CA GLY A 133 -11.26 4.60 -8.09
C GLY A 133 -11.12 5.45 -9.34
N GLN A 134 -12.08 6.35 -9.56
CA GLN A 134 -12.08 7.31 -10.67
C GLN A 134 -12.51 8.69 -10.18
N THR A 135 -12.08 9.73 -10.87
CA THR A 135 -12.54 11.10 -10.59
C THR A 135 -13.77 11.40 -11.43
N VAL A 136 -14.88 11.67 -10.76
CA VAL A 136 -16.15 12.07 -11.37
C VAL A 136 -16.53 13.44 -10.82
N PHE A 137 -16.96 14.35 -11.68
CA PHE A 137 -17.47 15.67 -11.31
C PHE A 137 -18.99 15.65 -11.36
N THR A 138 -19.62 15.69 -10.19
CA THR A 138 -21.09 15.66 -10.06
C THR A 138 -21.63 17.04 -9.75
N GLY A 139 -22.66 17.47 -10.48
CA GLY A 139 -23.36 18.74 -10.26
C GLY A 139 -24.00 18.78 -8.86
N MET A 140 -23.71 19.82 -8.08
CA MET A 140 -24.20 19.91 -6.69
C MET A 140 -25.71 20.12 -6.60
N ASN A 141 -26.33 20.69 -7.62
CA ASN A 141 -27.76 21.03 -7.60
C ASN A 141 -28.63 20.05 -8.41
N ARG A 142 -28.10 19.52 -9.51
CA ARG A 142 -28.84 18.66 -10.43
C ARG A 142 -28.39 17.20 -10.40
N HIS A 143 -27.28 16.91 -9.74
CA HIS A 143 -26.70 15.58 -9.62
C HIS A 143 -26.36 14.91 -10.96
N ASP A 144 -26.19 15.73 -12.01
CA ASP A 144 -25.70 15.30 -13.32
C ASP A 144 -24.18 15.12 -13.31
N GLU A 145 -23.65 14.37 -14.26
CA GLU A 145 -22.21 14.21 -14.46
C GLU A 145 -21.68 15.23 -15.47
N LEU A 146 -20.61 15.93 -15.11
CA LEU A 146 -19.93 16.84 -16.02
C LEU A 146 -19.16 16.05 -17.08
N THR A 147 -19.51 16.25 -18.34
CA THR A 147 -18.83 15.65 -19.49
C THR A 147 -18.03 16.70 -20.26
N LEU A 148 -17.13 16.25 -21.15
CA LEU A 148 -16.39 17.15 -22.03
C LEU A 148 -17.30 17.73 -23.12
N SER A 149 -17.07 19.02 -23.52
CA SER A 149 -17.77 19.64 -24.66
C SER A 149 -17.41 18.89 -25.94
N ARG A 150 -18.23 19.10 -27.00
CA ARG A 150 -17.98 18.49 -28.31
C ARG A 150 -16.61 18.89 -28.87
N GLU A 151 -16.21 20.15 -28.69
CA GLU A 151 -14.91 20.66 -29.11
C GLU A 151 -13.76 20.00 -28.37
N GLN A 152 -13.89 19.85 -27.04
CA GLN A 152 -12.90 19.12 -26.22
C GLN A 152 -12.79 17.66 -26.63
N GLN A 153 -13.92 16.98 -26.88
CA GLN A 153 -13.93 15.60 -27.35
C GLN A 153 -13.23 15.41 -28.71
N LEU A 154 -13.42 16.35 -29.62
CA LEU A 154 -12.77 16.33 -30.93
C LEU A 154 -11.25 16.59 -30.83
N LEU A 155 -10.85 17.55 -29.99
CA LEU A 155 -9.45 17.92 -29.79
C LEU A 155 -8.67 16.84 -29.05
N TYR A 156 -9.22 16.30 -27.97
CA TYR A 156 -8.47 15.43 -27.05
C TYR A 156 -8.81 13.97 -27.22
N LYS A 157 -9.81 13.63 -28.06
CA LYS A 157 -10.29 12.24 -28.30
C LYS A 157 -10.72 11.51 -27.02
N GLN A 158 -11.21 12.26 -26.03
CA GLN A 158 -11.71 11.78 -24.75
C GLN A 158 -13.17 12.22 -24.59
N LYS A 159 -13.97 11.47 -23.85
CA LYS A 159 -15.40 11.74 -23.69
C LYS A 159 -15.74 12.36 -22.34
N SER A 160 -14.99 12.04 -21.32
CA SER A 160 -15.27 12.44 -19.95
C SER A 160 -13.98 12.80 -19.20
N PRO A 161 -14.06 13.66 -18.16
CA PRO A 161 -12.92 13.99 -17.32
C PRO A 161 -12.22 12.76 -16.69
N CYS A 162 -12.94 11.69 -16.38
CA CYS A 162 -12.35 10.49 -15.80
C CYS A 162 -11.33 9.79 -16.73
N GLU A 163 -11.36 10.06 -18.03
CA GLU A 163 -10.36 9.57 -18.99
C GLU A 163 -9.05 10.35 -18.93
N ILE A 164 -9.05 11.54 -18.30
CA ILE A 164 -7.88 12.41 -18.13
C ILE A 164 -7.20 12.15 -16.78
N PHE A 165 -8.02 12.08 -15.72
CA PHE A 165 -7.54 11.93 -14.35
C PHE A 165 -6.95 10.55 -14.08
N PRO A 166 -6.04 10.42 -13.09
CA PRO A 166 -5.55 9.12 -12.66
C PRO A 166 -6.68 8.17 -12.27
N GLU A 167 -6.48 6.91 -12.60
CA GLU A 167 -7.39 5.81 -12.26
C GLU A 167 -6.67 4.83 -11.32
N TYR A 168 -7.37 4.35 -10.31
CA TYR A 168 -6.80 3.50 -9.27
C TYR A 168 -7.50 2.16 -9.21
N TYR A 169 -6.72 1.09 -9.11
CA TYR A 169 -7.20 -0.25 -8.79
C TYR A 169 -6.55 -0.72 -7.50
N LEU A 170 -7.38 -1.15 -6.54
CA LEU A 170 -6.94 -1.74 -5.29
C LEU A 170 -7.39 -3.20 -5.29
N ILE A 171 -6.44 -4.13 -5.22
CA ILE A 171 -6.71 -5.56 -5.18
C ILE A 171 -6.34 -6.07 -3.79
N LYS A 172 -7.34 -6.27 -2.93
CA LYS A 172 -7.20 -6.80 -1.56
C LYS A 172 -7.14 -8.33 -1.63
N VAL A 173 -5.95 -8.87 -1.91
CA VAL A 173 -5.73 -10.30 -2.19
C VAL A 173 -6.28 -11.20 -1.08
N ASN A 174 -6.11 -10.80 0.19
CA ASN A 174 -6.56 -11.59 1.34
C ASN A 174 -8.08 -11.70 1.46
N ASN A 175 -8.86 -10.74 0.91
CA ASN A 175 -10.32 -10.76 0.93
C ASN A 175 -10.93 -11.71 -0.10
N PHE A 176 -10.15 -12.19 -1.07
CA PHE A 176 -10.61 -13.14 -2.07
C PHE A 176 -10.94 -14.51 -1.44
N ASP A 177 -12.10 -15.06 -1.73
CA ASP A 177 -12.63 -16.30 -1.13
C ASP A 177 -12.10 -17.62 -1.76
N ASN A 178 -11.11 -17.51 -2.66
CA ASN A 178 -10.53 -18.64 -3.42
C ASN A 178 -11.50 -19.31 -4.43
N VAL A 179 -12.60 -18.65 -4.78
CA VAL A 179 -13.55 -19.14 -5.78
C VAL A 179 -13.45 -18.29 -7.04
N ALA A 180 -12.75 -18.78 -8.06
CA ALA A 180 -12.64 -18.07 -9.33
C ALA A 180 -13.96 -18.19 -10.13
N ARG A 181 -14.66 -17.08 -10.30
CA ARG A 181 -15.94 -16.95 -11.03
C ARG A 181 -15.75 -16.43 -12.44
N ASN A 182 -14.63 -15.77 -12.69
CA ASN A 182 -14.27 -15.18 -13.97
C ASN A 182 -12.74 -15.22 -14.16
N THR A 183 -12.26 -14.76 -15.32
CA THR A 183 -10.83 -14.81 -15.67
C THR A 183 -9.96 -13.88 -14.81
N LEU A 184 -10.48 -12.76 -14.32
CA LEU A 184 -9.75 -11.92 -13.35
C LEU A 184 -9.57 -12.65 -12.02
N ASP A 185 -10.61 -13.37 -11.55
CA ASP A 185 -10.53 -14.15 -10.31
C ASP A 185 -9.46 -15.26 -10.40
N GLU A 186 -9.24 -15.82 -11.60
CA GLU A 186 -8.17 -16.80 -11.81
C GLU A 186 -6.78 -16.18 -11.56
N TRP A 187 -6.59 -14.92 -11.96
CA TRP A 187 -5.38 -14.16 -11.66
C TRP A 187 -5.25 -13.87 -10.16
N ILE A 188 -6.35 -13.44 -9.51
CA ILE A 188 -6.34 -13.14 -8.07
C ILE A 188 -6.09 -14.41 -7.26
N TYR A 189 -6.64 -15.57 -7.71
CA TYR A 189 -6.32 -16.86 -7.12
C TYR A 189 -4.81 -17.16 -7.20
N PHE A 190 -4.20 -16.93 -8.36
CA PHE A 190 -2.76 -17.10 -8.53
C PHE A 190 -1.96 -16.14 -7.64
N LEU A 191 -2.34 -14.86 -7.56
CA LEU A 191 -1.71 -13.88 -6.68
C LEU A 191 -1.74 -14.33 -5.21
N LYS A 192 -2.86 -14.91 -4.77
CA LYS A 192 -3.06 -15.34 -3.38
C LYS A 192 -2.34 -16.65 -3.04
N ASN A 193 -2.38 -17.61 -3.95
CA ASN A 193 -2.01 -19.00 -3.65
C ASN A 193 -0.71 -19.45 -4.33
N GLU A 194 -0.15 -18.65 -5.25
CA GLU A 194 1.02 -19.02 -6.08
C GLU A 194 0.80 -20.36 -6.82
N GLU A 195 -0.46 -20.63 -7.17
CA GLU A 195 -0.91 -21.83 -7.85
C GLU A 195 -1.84 -21.47 -9.00
N ILE A 196 -1.73 -22.20 -10.11
CA ILE A 196 -2.63 -22.09 -11.26
C ILE A 196 -3.35 -23.43 -11.44
N LYS A 197 -4.67 -23.43 -11.14
CA LYS A 197 -5.48 -24.65 -11.21
C LYS A 197 -5.64 -25.17 -12.64
N PRO A 198 -5.82 -26.50 -12.80
CA PRO A 198 -6.30 -27.05 -14.06
C PRO A 198 -7.64 -26.41 -14.45
N GLY A 199 -7.78 -26.02 -15.74
CA GLY A 199 -9.00 -25.39 -16.23
C GLY A 199 -9.00 -23.86 -16.21
N PHE A 200 -8.06 -23.20 -15.57
CA PHE A 200 -7.89 -21.74 -15.65
C PHE A 200 -7.53 -21.32 -17.08
N ARG A 201 -8.24 -20.30 -17.61
CA ARG A 201 -8.18 -19.86 -19.00
C ARG A 201 -7.77 -18.41 -19.18
N ALA A 202 -7.61 -17.65 -18.10
CA ALA A 202 -7.25 -16.25 -18.17
C ALA A 202 -6.02 -16.04 -19.03
N ARG A 203 -6.03 -14.98 -19.81
CA ARG A 203 -4.95 -14.60 -20.71
C ARG A 203 -3.64 -14.44 -19.90
N GLY A 204 -2.54 -14.99 -20.40
CA GLY A 204 -1.22 -14.92 -19.74
C GLY A 204 -0.98 -15.98 -18.66
N LEU A 205 -2.01 -16.60 -18.05
CA LEU A 205 -1.81 -17.59 -16.97
C LEU A 205 -1.09 -18.86 -17.43
N GLN A 206 -1.33 -19.31 -18.65
CA GLN A 206 -0.64 -20.51 -19.16
C GLN A 206 0.85 -20.24 -19.40
N GLN A 207 1.19 -19.03 -19.84
CA GLN A 207 2.56 -18.55 -19.96
C GLN A 207 3.20 -18.40 -18.57
N ALA A 208 2.46 -17.82 -17.60
CA ALA A 208 2.89 -17.73 -16.22
C ALA A 208 3.23 -19.12 -15.63
N LYS A 209 2.33 -20.10 -15.80
CA LYS A 209 2.56 -21.49 -15.36
C LYS A 209 3.85 -22.10 -15.92
N LYS A 210 4.18 -21.78 -17.17
CA LYS A 210 5.38 -22.32 -17.83
C LYS A 210 6.66 -21.63 -17.39
N ARG A 211 6.63 -20.31 -17.17
CA ARG A 211 7.83 -19.50 -16.95
C ARG A 211 8.10 -19.20 -15.49
N LEU A 212 7.06 -19.21 -14.64
CA LEU A 212 7.21 -18.97 -13.20
C LEU A 212 7.37 -20.27 -12.39
N ASP A 213 7.53 -21.40 -13.05
CA ASP A 213 7.80 -22.69 -12.42
C ASP A 213 9.21 -22.68 -11.78
N ILE A 214 9.26 -22.84 -10.46
CA ILE A 214 10.51 -22.84 -9.69
C ILE A 214 11.52 -23.88 -10.20
N MET A 215 11.03 -25.01 -10.71
CA MET A 215 11.89 -26.08 -11.24
C MET A 215 12.61 -25.68 -12.54
N LYS A 216 12.09 -24.67 -13.24
CA LYS A 216 12.67 -24.17 -14.51
C LYS A 216 13.62 -22.99 -14.33
N LEU A 217 13.68 -22.42 -13.13
CA LEU A 217 14.65 -21.38 -12.82
C LEU A 217 16.09 -21.92 -12.87
N SER A 218 17.00 -21.10 -13.31
CA SER A 218 18.44 -21.35 -13.14
C SER A 218 18.82 -21.44 -11.65
N GLU A 219 19.98 -22.00 -11.36
CA GLU A 219 20.46 -22.11 -9.98
C GLU A 219 20.59 -20.71 -9.32
N ALA A 220 21.10 -19.74 -10.05
CA ALA A 220 21.22 -18.35 -9.58
C ALA A 220 19.85 -17.73 -9.27
N GLU A 221 18.85 -17.90 -10.14
CA GLU A 221 17.49 -17.40 -9.93
C GLU A 221 16.79 -18.08 -8.74
N ARG A 222 17.01 -19.40 -8.56
CA ARG A 222 16.48 -20.11 -7.39
C ARG A 222 17.09 -19.61 -6.08
N LEU A 223 18.38 -19.29 -6.10
CA LEU A 223 19.05 -18.74 -4.92
C LEU A 223 18.52 -17.34 -4.61
N ASP A 224 18.33 -16.49 -5.61
CA ASP A 224 17.77 -15.15 -5.47
C ASP A 224 16.32 -15.21 -4.96
N TYR A 225 15.49 -16.11 -5.50
CA TYR A 225 14.12 -16.33 -5.01
C TYR A 225 14.08 -16.80 -3.54
N ARG A 226 14.97 -17.70 -3.13
CA ARG A 226 15.05 -18.12 -1.73
C ARG A 226 15.44 -16.95 -0.82
N ARG A 227 16.39 -16.12 -1.21
CA ARG A 227 16.76 -14.90 -0.46
C ARG A 227 15.58 -13.97 -0.32
N HIS A 228 14.90 -13.67 -1.40
CA HIS A 228 13.70 -12.84 -1.41
C HIS A 228 12.61 -13.40 -0.46
N SER A 229 12.33 -14.71 -0.53
CA SER A 229 11.36 -15.35 0.37
C SER A 229 11.78 -15.26 1.86
N ASN A 230 13.07 -15.43 2.16
CA ASN A 230 13.59 -15.26 3.52
C ASN A 230 13.50 -13.81 3.99
N ASP A 231 13.78 -12.83 3.13
CA ASP A 231 13.67 -11.41 3.45
C ASP A 231 12.22 -11.02 3.79
N LEU A 232 11.23 -11.53 3.03
CA LEU A 232 9.81 -11.33 3.35
C LEU A 232 9.44 -11.93 4.72
N HIS A 233 9.90 -13.13 5.03
CA HIS A 233 9.68 -13.73 6.36
C HIS A 233 10.33 -12.92 7.47
N TYR A 234 11.55 -12.42 7.25
CA TYR A 234 12.24 -11.58 8.22
C TYR A 234 11.49 -10.25 8.44
N GLN A 235 11.06 -9.58 7.37
CA GLN A 235 10.28 -8.35 7.46
C GLN A 235 8.96 -8.57 8.22
N ALA A 236 8.21 -9.63 7.89
CA ALA A 236 6.97 -9.97 8.59
C ALA A 236 7.21 -10.20 10.09
N SER A 237 8.29 -10.91 10.46
CA SER A 237 8.67 -11.14 11.85
C SER A 237 9.05 -9.85 12.59
N MET A 238 9.73 -8.92 11.91
CA MET A 238 10.10 -7.62 12.48
C MET A 238 8.85 -6.74 12.74
N VAL A 239 7.89 -6.73 11.79
CA VAL A 239 6.62 -6.00 11.93
C VAL A 239 5.80 -6.58 13.08
N GLU A 240 5.66 -7.92 13.14
CA GLU A 240 4.94 -8.61 14.23
C GLU A 240 5.55 -8.30 15.60
N SER A 241 6.89 -8.36 15.70
CA SER A 241 7.61 -8.03 16.93
C SER A 241 7.40 -6.59 17.36
N SER A 242 7.49 -5.64 16.41
CA SER A 242 7.28 -4.22 16.69
C SER A 242 5.85 -3.92 17.11
N TYR A 243 4.86 -4.55 16.46
CA TYR A 243 3.46 -4.46 16.84
C TYR A 243 3.21 -5.05 18.21
N GLY A 244 3.79 -6.23 18.50
CA GLY A 244 3.69 -6.89 19.81
C GLY A 244 4.23 -6.03 20.94
N LEU A 245 5.41 -5.45 20.76
CA LEU A 245 6.01 -4.54 21.73
C LEU A 245 5.17 -3.28 21.93
N GLY A 246 4.75 -2.61 20.85
CA GLY A 246 3.90 -1.43 20.93
C GLY A 246 2.55 -1.69 21.61
N LYS A 247 1.98 -2.89 21.41
CA LYS A 247 0.73 -3.31 22.09
C LYS A 247 0.94 -3.51 23.60
N ILE A 248 2.08 -4.09 24.01
CA ILE A 248 2.43 -4.26 25.42
C ILE A 248 2.65 -2.89 26.06
N GLU A 249 3.50 -2.04 25.46
CA GLU A 249 3.79 -0.69 25.95
C GLU A 249 2.50 0.16 26.05
N GLY A 250 1.67 0.17 24.98
CA GLY A 250 0.41 0.91 24.98
C GLY A 250 -0.61 0.42 26.03
N ARG A 251 -0.62 -0.89 26.32
CA ARG A 251 -1.48 -1.45 27.39
C ARG A 251 -0.99 -1.02 28.77
N GLU A 252 0.32 -1.02 28.99
CA GLU A 252 0.92 -0.56 30.26
C GLU A 252 0.71 0.95 30.44
N GLU A 253 0.95 1.73 29.40
CA GLU A 253 0.72 3.18 29.41
C GLU A 253 -0.75 3.51 29.65
N GLY A 254 -1.67 2.81 28.96
CA GLY A 254 -3.11 2.97 29.18
C GLY A 254 -3.56 2.61 30.60
N LYS A 255 -3.00 1.52 31.19
CA LYS A 255 -3.25 1.13 32.57
C LYS A 255 -2.75 2.22 33.55
N ASN A 256 -1.53 2.68 33.36
CA ASN A 256 -0.93 3.71 34.23
C ASN A 256 -1.69 5.04 34.12
N THR A 257 -2.12 5.42 32.92
CA THR A 257 -2.94 6.61 32.69
C THR A 257 -4.30 6.50 33.36
N ALA A 258 -4.96 5.35 33.25
CA ALA A 258 -6.26 5.11 33.90
C ALA A 258 -6.14 5.14 35.44
N LEU A 259 -5.08 4.53 35.99
CA LEU A 259 -4.80 4.56 37.43
C LEU A 259 -4.51 5.99 37.91
N ALA A 260 -3.71 6.75 37.17
CA ALA A 260 -3.42 8.14 37.49
C ALA A 260 -4.68 9.02 37.49
N GLN A 261 -5.52 8.89 36.45
CA GLN A 261 -6.80 9.60 36.38
C GLN A 261 -7.74 9.23 37.51
N THR A 262 -7.79 7.95 37.89
CA THR A 262 -8.59 7.46 38.98
C THR A 262 -8.11 8.03 40.33
N ALA A 263 -6.81 7.97 40.58
CA ALA A 263 -6.20 8.55 41.78
C ALA A 263 -6.52 10.04 41.92
N ILE A 264 -6.42 10.80 40.85
CA ILE A 264 -6.76 12.22 40.82
C ILE A 264 -8.25 12.46 41.10
N LYS A 265 -9.17 11.64 40.57
CA LYS A 265 -10.61 11.75 40.82
C LYS A 265 -10.96 11.42 42.28
N MET A 266 -10.29 10.43 42.86
CA MET A 266 -10.45 10.05 44.27
C MET A 266 -9.98 11.17 45.21
N PHE A 267 -8.79 11.74 44.94
CA PHE A 267 -8.30 12.87 45.72
C PHE A 267 -9.20 14.08 45.65
N ASN A 268 -9.76 14.43 44.50
CA ASN A 268 -10.72 15.52 44.34
C ASN A 268 -12.05 15.28 45.08
N ARG A 269 -12.33 14.04 45.53
CA ARG A 269 -13.46 13.67 46.37
C ARG A 269 -13.12 13.62 47.87
N GLY A 270 -11.91 14.05 48.21
CA GLY A 270 -11.45 14.14 49.61
C GLY A 270 -10.92 12.85 50.20
N ILE A 271 -10.58 11.84 49.37
CA ILE A 271 -9.94 10.60 49.84
C ILE A 271 -8.44 10.91 50.05
N SER A 272 -7.89 10.43 51.15
CA SER A 272 -6.49 10.67 51.49
C SER A 272 -5.51 9.94 50.55
N PRO A 273 -4.30 10.45 50.35
CA PRO A 273 -3.30 9.81 49.49
C PRO A 273 -2.99 8.38 49.94
N GLU A 274 -2.99 8.08 51.24
CA GLU A 274 -2.71 6.75 51.77
C GLU A 274 -3.82 5.77 51.37
N ALA A 275 -5.10 6.17 51.50
CA ALA A 275 -6.25 5.34 51.11
C ALA A 275 -6.28 5.15 49.57
N ILE A 276 -5.89 6.18 48.79
CA ILE A 276 -5.78 6.04 47.33
C ILE A 276 -4.64 5.05 46.94
N ALA A 277 -3.52 5.09 47.68
CA ALA A 277 -2.41 4.17 47.48
C ALA A 277 -2.83 2.70 47.71
N GLU A 278 -3.60 2.44 48.77
CA GLU A 278 -4.12 1.11 49.06
C GLU A 278 -5.05 0.57 47.97
N ILE A 279 -5.90 1.45 47.39
CA ILE A 279 -6.87 1.04 46.38
C ILE A 279 -6.23 0.89 44.96
N THR A 280 -5.31 1.78 44.61
CA THR A 280 -4.75 1.86 43.25
C THR A 280 -3.48 1.07 43.09
N GLY A 281 -2.76 0.75 44.19
CA GLY A 281 -1.43 0.16 44.17
C GLY A 281 -0.32 1.13 43.77
N LEU A 282 -0.63 2.42 43.63
CA LEU A 282 0.38 3.48 43.43
C LEU A 282 1.02 3.83 44.78
N THR A 283 2.26 4.28 44.76
CA THR A 283 2.90 4.80 45.98
C THR A 283 2.37 6.20 46.32
N VAL A 284 2.36 6.54 47.59
CA VAL A 284 1.95 7.87 48.05
C VAL A 284 2.74 8.97 47.33
N GLU A 285 4.05 8.79 47.16
CA GLU A 285 4.90 9.71 46.40
C GLU A 285 4.47 9.89 44.95
N GLN A 286 4.05 8.80 44.28
CA GLN A 286 3.50 8.86 42.89
C GLN A 286 2.20 9.66 42.86
N ILE A 287 1.32 9.45 43.84
CA ILE A 287 0.06 10.17 43.96
C ILE A 287 0.29 11.65 44.17
N GLU A 288 1.19 12.02 45.11
CA GLU A 288 1.55 13.42 45.37
C GLU A 288 2.13 14.11 44.13
N LYS A 289 2.99 13.43 43.34
CA LYS A 289 3.50 13.94 42.09
C LYS A 289 2.40 14.15 41.04
N LEU A 290 1.44 13.24 40.96
CA LEU A 290 0.28 13.37 40.05
C LEU A 290 -0.61 14.57 40.42
N ILE A 291 -0.81 14.81 41.71
CA ILE A 291 -1.60 15.92 42.22
C ILE A 291 -0.86 17.25 42.01
N ALA A 292 0.45 17.31 42.31
CA ALA A 292 1.28 18.49 42.11
C ALA A 292 1.40 18.88 40.61
N GLY A 293 1.49 17.89 39.72
CA GLY A 293 1.56 18.10 38.26
C GLY A 293 0.27 18.71 37.67
N LYS A 294 -0.88 18.58 38.35
CA LYS A 294 -2.15 19.16 37.92
C LYS A 294 -2.18 20.69 38.00
N ASN A 295 -1.33 21.30 38.83
CA ASN A 295 -1.25 22.76 38.95
C ASN A 295 -0.51 23.42 37.78
N HIS A 296 0.01 22.63 36.80
CA HIS A 296 0.74 23.13 35.64
C HIS A 296 0.12 22.76 34.27
N VAL A 297 -1.04 22.08 34.20
CA VAL A 297 -1.67 21.72 32.94
C VAL A 297 -3.07 22.30 32.88
N SER A 298 -3.16 23.57 32.52
CA SER A 298 -4.33 24.17 31.90
C SER A 298 -4.04 24.23 30.39
N ASP A 299 -4.33 23.19 29.63
CA ASP A 299 -4.94 23.26 28.31
C ASP A 299 -5.18 21.85 27.72
N PRO A 300 -6.41 21.50 27.35
CA PRO A 300 -6.66 20.29 26.58
C PRO A 300 -6.48 20.60 25.10
N ALA A 301 -5.71 19.75 24.41
CA ALA A 301 -5.61 19.68 22.96
C ALA A 301 -4.52 20.53 22.29
N THR A 302 -3.28 20.06 22.37
CA THR A 302 -2.39 20.20 21.20
C THR A 302 -2.58 18.96 20.32
N PRO A 303 -2.90 19.10 19.04
CA PRO A 303 -2.98 17.96 18.13
C PRO A 303 -1.60 17.31 17.97
N PHE A 304 -1.56 15.99 17.94
CA PHE A 304 -0.38 15.17 17.70
C PHE A 304 0.42 15.71 16.49
N ASN A 305 1.62 16.23 16.74
CA ASN A 305 2.55 16.67 15.70
C ASN A 305 3.67 15.63 15.57
N PRO A 306 3.69 14.80 14.51
CA PRO A 306 4.71 13.77 14.31
C PRO A 306 6.12 14.32 14.07
N ALA A 307 6.29 15.63 13.86
CA ALA A 307 7.57 16.25 13.51
C ALA A 307 8.55 16.46 14.69
N THR A 308 8.16 16.17 15.93
CA THR A 308 8.99 16.48 17.12
C THR A 308 9.83 15.32 17.67
N ARG A 309 9.80 14.13 17.07
CA ARG A 309 10.73 13.05 17.44
C ARG A 309 12.10 13.29 16.81
N LYS A 310 13.04 13.84 17.58
CA LYS A 310 14.46 13.81 17.22
C LYS A 310 14.92 12.36 17.08
N PRO A 311 15.64 11.99 16.00
CA PRO A 311 16.16 10.62 15.85
C PRO A 311 17.16 10.34 16.98
N ARG A 312 16.96 9.23 17.69
CA ARG A 312 17.96 8.71 18.66
C ARG A 312 19.22 8.36 17.89
N THR A 313 20.28 9.13 18.10
CA THR A 313 21.62 8.82 17.59
C THR A 313 22.11 7.51 18.23
N ARG A 314 22.17 6.44 17.45
CA ARG A 314 22.89 5.22 17.83
C ARG A 314 24.39 5.55 17.83
N LYS A 315 25.02 5.59 19.01
CA LYS A 315 26.47 5.48 19.12
C LYS A 315 26.87 4.09 18.60
N ARG A 316 27.71 4.06 17.56
CA ARG A 316 28.39 2.82 17.15
C ARG A 316 29.42 2.49 18.23
N PRO A 317 29.53 1.21 18.66
CA PRO A 317 30.71 0.77 19.40
C PRO A 317 31.91 0.71 18.44
N VAL A 318 33.07 1.07 18.97
CA VAL A 318 34.41 1.06 18.34
C VAL A 318 34.82 -0.37 18.00
#